data_ccd4d729686d20f4d6ebc1ed95e59014
#
_entry.id   ccd4d729686d20f4d6ebc1ed95e59014
#
_cell.length_a   1.000
_cell.length_b   1.000
_cell.length_c   1.000
_cell.angle_alpha   90.00
_cell.angle_beta   90.00
_cell.angle_gamma   90.00
#
_symmetry.space_group_name_H-M   'P 1'
#
loop_
_entity.id
_entity.type
_entity.pdbx_description
1 polymer ?
#
loop_
_entity_poly.entity_id
_entity_poly.type
_entity_poly.pdbx_seq_one_letter_code
_entity_poly.pdbx_strand_id
1 'polypeptide(L)'
;FTCIMWYNKYGEIMEKIINFKDNINKEEMFEVAEAINKGKIVVFPTETVYGIGANAFDKDAVNRIFIAKGRPTDNPLIVHVCDEEMLSEVVEKISDVEKKIIDNFMPGPITIILPKKGSIPDNVTCGLKTVGIRMPENIIARELIKTSGVPIAAPSANISGKPSGTNVDDIFEELKDRVDYIVDGGACNIGVESTVIKVEKDVVNILRPGKVSPEDFEKIGLKVHIDSHIFSDVKDGEKVESPGMKHRHYAPNAKAVLVCIKNKEKRISKIKEIIDEKKNSYNNIYIIGSNEDEEYFENVHYISYGSNSDLNLVSKNIFKSLRMLDNNNCDFCIIEGVEKKGVGIAIENRLLRACEYNVIKDE
;
A
#
# COMPACT_ATOMS: atom_id res chain seq x y z
N PHE A 1 -10.63 27.16 -12.08
CA PHE A 1 -9.71 26.28 -12.86
C PHE A 1 -8.29 26.69 -12.53
N THR A 2 -7.68 26.07 -11.54
CA THR A 2 -6.24 26.24 -11.28
C THR A 2 -5.59 24.98 -11.80
N CYS A 3 -5.20 25.00 -13.07
CA CYS A 3 -4.27 24.00 -13.62
C CYS A 3 -2.94 24.21 -12.88
N ILE A 4 -2.61 23.32 -11.95
CA ILE A 4 -1.27 23.31 -11.37
C ILE A 4 -0.37 22.73 -12.46
N MET A 5 0.24 23.62 -13.24
CA MET A 5 1.26 23.22 -14.22
C MET A 5 2.53 22.86 -13.46
N TRP A 6 2.89 21.61 -13.50
CA TRP A 6 4.17 21.14 -12.99
C TRP A 6 5.25 21.39 -14.05
N TYR A 7 6.34 22.02 -13.64
CA TYR A 7 7.49 22.28 -14.50
C TYR A 7 8.66 21.41 -14.04
N ASN A 8 9.40 20.88 -15.02
CA ASN A 8 10.67 20.23 -14.71
C ASN A 8 11.71 21.26 -14.24
N LYS A 9 12.87 20.81 -13.80
CA LYS A 9 13.97 21.71 -13.36
C LYS A 9 14.50 22.67 -14.44
N TYR A 10 14.08 22.51 -15.70
CA TYR A 10 14.39 23.38 -16.83
C TYR A 10 13.25 24.31 -17.24
N GLY A 11 12.13 24.29 -16.51
CA GLY A 11 10.96 25.13 -16.79
C GLY A 11 10.06 24.62 -17.91
N GLU A 12 10.19 23.36 -18.32
CA GLU A 12 9.32 22.73 -19.34
C GLU A 12 8.08 22.13 -18.68
N ILE A 13 6.92 22.27 -19.33
CA ILE A 13 5.65 21.67 -18.88
C ILE A 13 5.83 20.14 -18.91
N MET A 14 5.53 19.48 -17.80
CA MET A 14 5.55 18.03 -17.73
C MET A 14 4.28 17.48 -18.38
N GLU A 15 4.39 17.01 -19.63
CA GLU A 15 3.29 16.39 -20.39
C GLU A 15 2.81 15.05 -19.81
N LYS A 16 3.43 14.57 -18.73
CA LYS A 16 3.22 13.23 -18.19
C LYS A 16 2.16 13.09 -17.11
N ILE A 17 1.56 14.20 -16.64
CA ILE A 17 0.50 14.16 -15.62
C ILE A 17 -0.85 14.38 -16.26
N ILE A 18 -1.72 13.36 -16.14
CA ILE A 18 -3.11 13.42 -16.58
C ILE A 18 -4.01 13.57 -15.36
N ASN A 19 -4.84 14.60 -15.32
CA ASN A 19 -5.70 14.92 -14.18
C ASN A 19 -7.14 14.43 -14.41
N PHE A 20 -7.56 13.45 -13.59
CA PHE A 20 -8.92 12.89 -13.60
C PHE A 20 -9.68 13.11 -12.28
N LYS A 21 -9.26 14.07 -11.45
CA LYS A 21 -9.92 14.33 -10.15
C LYS A 21 -11.40 14.68 -10.29
N ASP A 22 -11.71 15.51 -11.28
CA ASP A 22 -13.07 16.04 -11.47
C ASP A 22 -13.83 15.29 -12.56
N ASN A 23 -13.14 14.83 -13.60
CA ASN A 23 -13.74 14.15 -14.75
C ASN A 23 -12.71 13.29 -15.47
N ILE A 24 -13.15 12.13 -15.97
CA ILE A 24 -12.34 11.25 -16.83
C ILE A 24 -12.56 11.68 -18.28
N ASN A 25 -11.55 12.29 -18.88
CA ASN A 25 -11.53 12.59 -20.31
C ASN A 25 -11.24 11.29 -21.08
N LYS A 26 -12.11 10.95 -22.05
CA LYS A 26 -12.00 9.70 -22.80
C LYS A 26 -10.78 9.63 -23.73
N GLU A 27 -10.38 10.76 -24.33
CA GLU A 27 -9.23 10.81 -25.24
C GLU A 27 -7.93 10.64 -24.45
N GLU A 28 -7.80 11.34 -23.31
CA GLU A 28 -6.65 11.18 -22.41
C GLU A 28 -6.60 9.78 -21.78
N MET A 29 -7.75 9.19 -21.41
CA MET A 29 -7.81 7.81 -20.92
C MET A 29 -7.36 6.82 -21.99
N PHE A 30 -7.77 7.01 -23.24
CA PHE A 30 -7.34 6.20 -24.37
C PHE A 30 -5.82 6.33 -24.60
N GLU A 31 -5.26 7.55 -24.51
CA GLU A 31 -3.80 7.79 -24.63
C GLU A 31 -3.01 7.01 -23.58
N VAL A 32 -3.46 7.06 -22.30
CA VAL A 32 -2.81 6.33 -21.20
C VAL A 32 -2.94 4.82 -21.38
N ALA A 33 -4.10 4.34 -21.80
CA ALA A 33 -4.35 2.92 -22.08
C ALA A 33 -3.45 2.40 -23.23
N GLU A 34 -3.33 3.18 -24.31
CA GLU A 34 -2.41 2.87 -25.41
C GLU A 34 -0.94 2.87 -24.96
N ALA A 35 -0.58 3.72 -24.00
CA ALA A 35 0.77 3.69 -23.44
C ALA A 35 1.03 2.35 -22.71
N ILE A 36 0.08 1.82 -21.94
CA ILE A 36 0.16 0.47 -21.34
C ILE A 36 0.37 -0.59 -22.41
N ASN A 37 -0.41 -0.55 -23.49
CA ASN A 37 -0.32 -1.50 -24.60
C ASN A 37 1.03 -1.43 -25.37
N LYS A 38 1.70 -0.27 -25.34
CA LYS A 38 3.03 -0.05 -25.89
C LYS A 38 4.19 -0.37 -24.94
N GLY A 39 3.91 -1.08 -23.84
CA GLY A 39 4.91 -1.48 -22.85
C GLY A 39 5.42 -0.35 -21.95
N LYS A 40 4.71 0.77 -21.87
CA LYS A 40 5.00 1.86 -20.95
C LYS A 40 4.49 1.56 -19.55
N ILE A 41 5.06 2.26 -18.55
CA ILE A 41 4.65 2.15 -17.15
C ILE A 41 3.92 3.41 -16.71
N VAL A 42 2.79 3.20 -16.02
CA VAL A 42 1.85 4.25 -15.63
C VAL A 42 1.61 4.21 -14.14
N VAL A 43 1.68 5.35 -13.47
CA VAL A 43 1.19 5.51 -12.10
C VAL A 43 -0.28 5.87 -12.15
N PHE A 44 -1.11 5.16 -11.36
CA PHE A 44 -2.55 5.35 -11.34
C PHE A 44 -3.14 5.21 -9.93
N PRO A 45 -4.25 5.92 -9.62
CA PRO A 45 -4.90 5.85 -8.32
C PRO A 45 -5.66 4.54 -8.14
N THR A 46 -5.72 4.06 -6.90
CA THR A 46 -6.72 3.09 -6.46
C THR A 46 -7.40 3.61 -5.18
N GLU A 47 -8.42 2.90 -4.68
CA GLU A 47 -9.05 3.25 -3.41
C GLU A 47 -8.11 3.06 -2.21
N THR A 48 -7.07 2.23 -2.36
CA THR A 48 -6.10 1.90 -1.29
C THR A 48 -4.88 2.81 -1.30
N VAL A 49 -4.01 2.65 -2.27
CA VAL A 49 -2.79 3.44 -2.52
C VAL A 49 -2.60 3.57 -4.02
N TYR A 50 -1.78 4.50 -4.47
CA TYR A 50 -1.39 4.56 -5.87
C TYR A 50 -0.61 3.32 -6.29
N GLY A 51 -0.85 2.86 -7.52
CA GLY A 51 -0.13 1.76 -8.16
C GLY A 51 0.81 2.26 -9.26
N ILE A 52 1.92 1.56 -9.49
CA ILE A 52 2.75 1.71 -10.68
C ILE A 52 2.56 0.46 -11.54
N GLY A 53 1.96 0.60 -12.71
CA GLY A 53 1.45 -0.51 -13.50
C GLY A 53 2.01 -0.62 -14.89
N ALA A 54 1.96 -1.84 -15.40
CA ALA A 54 2.28 -2.21 -16.79
C ALA A 54 1.39 -3.36 -17.23
N ASN A 55 1.31 -3.61 -18.55
CA ASN A 55 0.65 -4.77 -19.11
C ASN A 55 1.19 -6.07 -18.46
N ALA A 56 0.31 -6.82 -17.79
CA ALA A 56 0.69 -8.02 -17.06
C ALA A 56 1.18 -9.18 -17.95
N PHE A 57 0.85 -9.15 -19.24
CA PHE A 57 1.31 -10.13 -20.23
C PHE A 57 2.69 -9.79 -20.83
N ASP A 58 3.13 -8.55 -20.68
CA ASP A 58 4.41 -8.07 -21.22
C ASP A 58 5.54 -8.17 -20.18
N LYS A 59 6.38 -9.17 -20.33
CA LYS A 59 7.54 -9.43 -19.47
C LYS A 59 8.49 -8.23 -19.37
N ASP A 60 8.71 -7.53 -20.48
CA ASP A 60 9.67 -6.42 -20.52
C ASP A 60 9.10 -5.17 -19.88
N ALA A 61 7.80 -4.89 -20.09
CA ALA A 61 7.09 -3.83 -19.39
C ALA A 61 7.05 -4.07 -17.88
N VAL A 62 6.79 -5.30 -17.44
CA VAL A 62 6.84 -5.69 -16.02
C VAL A 62 8.25 -5.48 -15.43
N ASN A 63 9.31 -5.81 -16.15
CA ASN A 63 10.69 -5.57 -15.69
C ASN A 63 10.97 -4.08 -15.46
N ARG A 64 10.40 -3.19 -16.28
CA ARG A 64 10.52 -1.74 -16.08
C ARG A 64 9.97 -1.28 -14.72
N ILE A 65 8.91 -1.94 -14.20
CA ILE A 65 8.38 -1.65 -12.84
C ILE A 65 9.45 -1.94 -11.78
N PHE A 66 10.11 -3.10 -11.85
CA PHE A 66 11.18 -3.46 -10.91
C PHE A 66 12.33 -2.45 -10.93
N ILE A 67 12.75 -2.04 -12.13
CA ILE A 67 13.83 -1.05 -12.33
C ILE A 67 13.40 0.32 -11.77
N ALA A 68 12.21 0.82 -12.13
CA ALA A 68 11.71 2.12 -11.71
C ALA A 68 11.62 2.26 -10.19
N LYS A 69 11.23 1.19 -9.50
CA LYS A 69 11.10 1.15 -8.04
C LYS A 69 12.40 0.80 -7.30
N GLY A 70 13.40 0.23 -7.96
CA GLY A 70 14.49 -0.47 -7.28
C GLY A 70 13.96 -1.67 -6.47
N ARG A 71 12.92 -2.37 -6.98
CA ARG A 71 12.24 -3.47 -6.29
C ARG A 71 13.02 -4.77 -6.44
N PRO A 72 13.21 -5.55 -5.35
CA PRO A 72 13.75 -6.91 -5.44
C PRO A 72 12.88 -7.80 -6.34
N THR A 73 13.52 -8.61 -7.19
CA THR A 73 12.85 -9.47 -8.18
C THR A 73 12.21 -10.72 -7.58
N ASP A 74 12.39 -10.97 -6.29
CA ASP A 74 11.77 -12.05 -5.52
C ASP A 74 10.48 -11.63 -4.78
N ASN A 75 9.99 -10.42 -5.05
CA ASN A 75 8.79 -9.86 -4.43
C ASN A 75 7.67 -9.73 -5.49
N PRO A 76 6.68 -10.67 -5.53
CA PRO A 76 5.70 -10.77 -6.60
C PRO A 76 4.82 -9.51 -6.73
N LEU A 77 4.17 -9.37 -7.88
CA LEU A 77 3.25 -8.29 -8.19
C LEU A 77 1.80 -8.78 -8.11
N ILE A 78 0.88 -7.84 -7.86
CA ILE A 78 -0.56 -8.08 -7.93
C ILE A 78 -1.04 -7.71 -9.32
N VAL A 79 -1.85 -8.58 -9.94
CA VAL A 79 -2.48 -8.35 -11.23
C VAL A 79 -3.87 -7.77 -11.00
N HIS A 80 -4.13 -6.62 -11.61
CA HIS A 80 -5.39 -5.90 -11.52
C HIS A 80 -6.24 -6.19 -12.76
N VAL A 81 -7.51 -6.49 -12.53
CA VAL A 81 -8.52 -6.79 -13.57
C VAL A 81 -9.72 -5.87 -13.41
N CYS A 82 -10.49 -5.63 -14.47
CA CYS A 82 -11.69 -4.77 -14.42
C CYS A 82 -13.01 -5.53 -14.20
N ASP A 83 -13.04 -6.83 -14.52
CA ASP A 83 -14.23 -7.69 -14.46
C ASP A 83 -13.86 -9.18 -14.36
N GLU A 84 -14.88 -10.06 -14.29
CA GLU A 84 -14.68 -11.50 -14.19
C GLU A 84 -14.26 -12.15 -15.52
N GLU A 85 -14.55 -11.53 -16.67
CA GLU A 85 -14.11 -12.03 -17.96
C GLU A 85 -12.56 -11.92 -18.03
N MET A 86 -12.02 -10.76 -17.75
CA MET A 86 -10.56 -10.56 -17.68
C MET A 86 -9.91 -11.40 -16.56
N LEU A 87 -10.58 -11.58 -15.41
CA LEU A 87 -10.12 -12.48 -14.34
C LEU A 87 -9.95 -13.91 -14.90
N SER A 88 -10.88 -14.39 -15.71
CA SER A 88 -10.82 -15.73 -16.32
C SER A 88 -9.65 -15.92 -17.28
N GLU A 89 -9.08 -14.85 -17.83
CA GLU A 89 -7.90 -14.91 -18.71
C GLU A 89 -6.58 -15.18 -17.97
N VAL A 90 -6.54 -14.85 -16.67
CA VAL A 90 -5.30 -14.87 -15.86
C VAL A 90 -5.24 -16.00 -14.84
N VAL A 91 -6.38 -16.61 -14.48
CA VAL A 91 -6.45 -17.70 -13.49
C VAL A 91 -6.98 -18.99 -14.09
N GLU A 92 -6.50 -20.14 -13.58
CA GLU A 92 -6.89 -21.48 -14.08
C GLU A 92 -8.26 -21.90 -13.56
N LYS A 93 -8.50 -21.67 -12.29
CA LYS A 93 -9.72 -22.10 -11.59
C LYS A 93 -10.01 -21.24 -10.38
N ILE A 94 -11.26 -21.22 -9.99
CA ILE A 94 -11.80 -20.54 -8.81
C ILE A 94 -12.68 -21.53 -8.08
N SER A 95 -12.46 -21.75 -6.78
CA SER A 95 -13.32 -22.58 -5.93
C SER A 95 -14.60 -21.84 -5.53
N ASP A 96 -15.59 -22.57 -5.00
CA ASP A 96 -16.85 -21.96 -4.54
C ASP A 96 -16.63 -20.94 -3.41
N VAL A 97 -15.64 -21.21 -2.51
CA VAL A 97 -15.27 -20.28 -1.44
C VAL A 97 -14.63 -19.01 -2.01
N GLU A 98 -13.71 -19.14 -2.96
CA GLU A 98 -13.08 -17.99 -3.63
C GLU A 98 -14.11 -17.19 -4.43
N LYS A 99 -15.05 -17.86 -5.14
CA LYS A 99 -16.15 -17.19 -5.85
C LYS A 99 -17.01 -16.40 -4.87
N LYS A 100 -17.37 -16.99 -3.72
CA LYS A 100 -18.12 -16.29 -2.68
C LYS A 100 -17.40 -15.04 -2.18
N ILE A 101 -16.07 -15.08 -2.05
CA ILE A 101 -15.26 -13.94 -1.66
C ILE A 101 -15.27 -12.86 -2.76
N ILE A 102 -15.09 -13.25 -4.01
CA ILE A 102 -15.17 -12.36 -5.19
C ILE A 102 -16.50 -11.63 -5.21
N ASP A 103 -17.60 -12.35 -5.08
CA ASP A 103 -18.97 -11.80 -5.15
C ASP A 103 -19.29 -10.82 -4.02
N ASN A 104 -18.63 -10.95 -2.87
CA ASN A 104 -18.89 -10.09 -1.70
C ASN A 104 -17.92 -8.91 -1.58
N PHE A 105 -16.69 -9.03 -2.09
CA PHE A 105 -15.62 -8.06 -1.82
C PHE A 105 -14.94 -7.49 -3.06
N MET A 106 -15.28 -7.92 -4.27
CA MET A 106 -14.80 -7.36 -5.53
C MET A 106 -15.96 -6.74 -6.34
N PRO A 107 -15.76 -5.54 -6.90
CA PRO A 107 -14.57 -4.68 -6.80
C PRO A 107 -14.32 -4.17 -5.38
N GLY A 108 -13.02 -4.13 -4.94
CA GLY A 108 -12.71 -3.67 -3.60
C GLY A 108 -11.25 -3.88 -3.16
N PRO A 109 -10.96 -3.53 -1.89
CA PRO A 109 -9.61 -3.51 -1.35
C PRO A 109 -9.13 -4.90 -0.91
N ILE A 110 -9.35 -5.91 -1.74
CA ILE A 110 -8.95 -7.30 -1.51
C ILE A 110 -8.12 -7.84 -2.67
N THR A 111 -7.19 -8.72 -2.36
CA THR A 111 -6.37 -9.49 -3.30
C THR A 111 -6.46 -10.97 -2.94
N ILE A 112 -6.79 -11.83 -3.91
CA ILE A 112 -6.87 -13.27 -3.71
C ILE A 112 -5.71 -13.93 -4.45
N ILE A 113 -4.98 -14.82 -3.77
CA ILE A 113 -3.92 -15.62 -4.37
C ILE A 113 -4.55 -16.85 -5.04
N LEU A 114 -4.46 -16.92 -6.37
CA LEU A 114 -5.11 -17.94 -7.20
C LEU A 114 -4.09 -18.66 -8.10
N PRO A 115 -4.36 -19.90 -8.56
CA PRO A 115 -3.54 -20.57 -9.56
C PRO A 115 -3.48 -19.78 -10.87
N LYS A 116 -2.27 -19.43 -11.33
CA LYS A 116 -2.08 -18.61 -12.54
C LYS A 116 -2.19 -19.42 -13.82
N LYS A 117 -2.74 -18.83 -14.89
CA LYS A 117 -2.57 -19.33 -16.26
C LYS A 117 -1.17 -19.06 -16.80
N GLY A 118 -0.76 -19.82 -17.83
CA GLY A 118 0.51 -19.66 -18.50
C GLY A 118 0.68 -18.33 -19.25
N SER A 119 -0.40 -17.57 -19.46
CA SER A 119 -0.37 -16.21 -20.01
C SER A 119 0.36 -15.20 -19.13
N ILE A 120 0.43 -15.43 -17.81
CA ILE A 120 1.13 -14.56 -16.87
C ILE A 120 2.62 -14.94 -16.80
N PRO A 121 3.55 -14.04 -17.20
CA PRO A 121 4.98 -14.26 -17.15
C PRO A 121 5.51 -14.53 -15.73
N ASP A 122 6.58 -15.31 -15.63
CA ASP A 122 7.16 -15.71 -14.33
C ASP A 122 7.70 -14.54 -13.51
N ASN A 123 8.13 -13.44 -14.14
CA ASN A 123 8.60 -12.27 -13.42
C ASN A 123 7.48 -11.52 -12.67
N VAL A 124 6.22 -11.65 -13.09
CA VAL A 124 5.06 -11.14 -12.33
C VAL A 124 4.93 -11.86 -10.99
N THR A 125 5.12 -13.17 -11.00
CA THR A 125 4.90 -14.06 -9.84
C THR A 125 6.19 -14.52 -9.17
N CYS A 126 7.36 -14.05 -9.63
CA CYS A 126 8.68 -14.51 -9.16
C CYS A 126 8.83 -16.03 -9.24
N GLY A 127 8.28 -16.66 -10.30
CA GLY A 127 8.30 -18.09 -10.54
C GLY A 127 7.31 -18.91 -9.71
N LEU A 128 6.41 -18.28 -8.95
CA LEU A 128 5.32 -18.98 -8.26
C LEU A 128 4.27 -19.46 -9.26
N LYS A 129 3.58 -20.56 -8.92
CA LYS A 129 2.45 -21.11 -9.69
C LYS A 129 1.13 -20.38 -9.41
N THR A 130 1.16 -19.39 -8.52
CA THR A 130 0.03 -18.60 -8.10
C THR A 130 0.26 -17.13 -8.40
N VAL A 131 -0.83 -16.37 -8.53
CA VAL A 131 -0.83 -14.93 -8.77
C VAL A 131 -1.84 -14.25 -7.85
N GLY A 132 -1.47 -13.08 -7.31
CA GLY A 132 -2.41 -12.24 -6.57
C GLY A 132 -3.29 -11.45 -7.54
N ILE A 133 -4.60 -11.61 -7.44
CA ILE A 133 -5.58 -10.93 -8.29
C ILE A 133 -6.40 -9.95 -7.48
N ARG A 134 -6.61 -8.76 -8.04
CA ARG A 134 -7.44 -7.71 -7.45
C ARG A 134 -8.30 -7.05 -8.52
N MET A 135 -9.55 -6.76 -8.19
CA MET A 135 -10.42 -5.88 -8.96
C MET A 135 -10.61 -4.60 -8.12
N PRO A 136 -9.94 -3.47 -8.45
CA PRO A 136 -10.02 -2.25 -7.63
C PRO A 136 -11.42 -1.61 -7.72
N GLU A 137 -11.85 -0.97 -6.64
CA GLU A 137 -13.12 -0.23 -6.63
C GLU A 137 -12.99 1.14 -7.33
N ASN A 138 -11.80 1.72 -7.35
CA ASN A 138 -11.55 3.04 -7.94
C ASN A 138 -11.92 3.04 -9.43
N ILE A 139 -12.79 4.00 -9.81
CA ILE A 139 -13.34 4.08 -11.17
C ILE A 139 -12.25 4.39 -12.23
N ILE A 140 -11.26 5.22 -11.89
CA ILE A 140 -10.16 5.58 -12.81
C ILE A 140 -9.31 4.33 -13.09
N ALA A 141 -8.96 3.57 -12.05
CA ALA A 141 -8.23 2.32 -12.22
C ALA A 141 -8.99 1.32 -13.10
N ARG A 142 -10.28 1.12 -12.81
CA ARG A 142 -11.11 0.19 -13.59
C ARG A 142 -11.26 0.61 -15.04
N GLU A 143 -11.47 1.92 -15.29
CA GLU A 143 -11.61 2.44 -16.65
C GLU A 143 -10.28 2.32 -17.43
N LEU A 144 -9.12 2.58 -16.77
CA LEU A 144 -7.81 2.37 -17.37
C LEU A 144 -7.61 0.90 -17.78
N ILE A 145 -7.88 -0.05 -16.88
CA ILE A 145 -7.75 -1.49 -17.16
C ILE A 145 -8.69 -1.88 -18.29
N LYS A 146 -9.95 -1.44 -18.24
CA LYS A 146 -10.95 -1.74 -19.26
C LYS A 146 -10.57 -1.18 -20.62
N THR A 147 -10.15 0.09 -20.68
CA THR A 147 -9.78 0.76 -21.94
C THR A 147 -8.50 0.17 -22.54
N SER A 148 -7.54 -0.26 -21.71
CA SER A 148 -6.35 -0.95 -22.19
C SER A 148 -6.63 -2.35 -22.74
N GLY A 149 -7.73 -2.98 -22.32
CA GLY A 149 -8.12 -4.33 -22.73
C GLY A 149 -7.16 -5.43 -22.24
N VAL A 150 -6.26 -5.12 -21.31
CA VAL A 150 -5.29 -6.06 -20.73
C VAL A 150 -5.22 -5.94 -19.21
N PRO A 151 -4.96 -7.02 -18.47
CA PRO A 151 -4.73 -6.94 -17.03
C PRO A 151 -3.45 -6.16 -16.74
N ILE A 152 -3.43 -5.41 -15.64
CA ILE A 152 -2.31 -4.56 -15.24
C ILE A 152 -1.61 -5.12 -14.01
N ALA A 153 -0.34 -5.50 -14.14
CA ALA A 153 0.51 -5.85 -12.99
C ALA A 153 0.96 -4.57 -12.29
N ALA A 154 0.63 -4.41 -11.01
CA ALA A 154 0.99 -3.20 -10.28
C ALA A 154 1.29 -3.45 -8.79
N PRO A 155 2.49 -3.09 -8.30
CA PRO A 155 2.76 -2.83 -6.89
C PRO A 155 2.37 -1.39 -6.52
N SER A 156 2.49 -1.02 -5.22
CA SER A 156 2.33 0.37 -4.77
C SER A 156 3.30 1.33 -5.46
N ALA A 157 2.87 2.57 -5.70
CA ALA A 157 3.68 3.61 -6.33
C ALA A 157 4.56 4.31 -5.27
N ASN A 158 5.79 3.84 -5.10
CA ASN A 158 6.84 4.39 -4.24
C ASN A 158 8.18 3.74 -4.60
N ILE A 159 9.30 4.36 -4.27
CA ILE A 159 10.60 3.70 -4.26
C ILE A 159 10.58 2.58 -3.20
N SER A 160 11.17 1.43 -3.53
CA SER A 160 11.16 0.26 -2.65
C SER A 160 11.69 0.59 -1.25
N GLY A 161 10.99 0.16 -0.21
CA GLY A 161 11.32 0.44 1.19
C GLY A 161 10.60 1.66 1.76
N LYS A 162 10.27 2.68 0.97
CA LYS A 162 9.58 3.89 1.43
C LYS A 162 8.07 3.67 1.66
N PRO A 163 7.39 4.55 2.42
CA PRO A 163 5.95 4.52 2.58
C PRO A 163 5.21 4.64 1.23
N SER A 164 4.09 3.92 1.06
CA SER A 164 3.29 3.98 -0.15
C SER A 164 2.69 5.38 -0.36
N GLY A 165 2.55 5.81 -1.62
CA GLY A 165 1.91 7.08 -1.94
C GLY A 165 0.39 6.97 -1.95
N THR A 166 -0.27 7.95 -1.35
CA THR A 166 -1.73 8.04 -1.26
C THR A 166 -2.31 9.20 -2.08
N ASN A 167 -1.45 10.05 -2.63
CA ASN A 167 -1.75 11.10 -3.60
C ASN A 167 -0.52 11.32 -4.50
N VAL A 168 -0.67 12.14 -5.55
CA VAL A 168 0.43 12.41 -6.48
C VAL A 168 1.56 13.21 -5.84
N ASP A 169 1.25 14.15 -4.95
CA ASP A 169 2.26 14.98 -4.28
C ASP A 169 3.25 14.12 -3.47
N ASP A 170 2.76 13.00 -2.89
CA ASP A 170 3.58 12.07 -2.11
C ASP A 170 4.66 11.37 -2.95
N ILE A 171 4.41 11.14 -4.24
CA ILE A 171 5.19 10.24 -5.08
C ILE A 171 5.84 10.91 -6.28
N PHE A 172 5.42 12.14 -6.60
CA PHE A 172 5.84 12.83 -7.81
C PHE A 172 7.36 12.96 -7.91
N GLU A 173 8.00 13.52 -6.87
CA GLU A 173 9.45 13.72 -6.87
C GLU A 173 10.25 12.39 -6.94
N GLU A 174 9.67 11.29 -6.45
CA GLU A 174 10.30 9.98 -6.49
C GLU A 174 10.20 9.30 -7.86
N LEU A 175 9.12 9.55 -8.61
CA LEU A 175 8.75 8.76 -9.78
C LEU A 175 8.73 9.53 -11.09
N LYS A 176 8.70 10.87 -11.09
CA LYS A 176 8.58 11.72 -12.30
C LYS A 176 9.54 11.36 -13.44
N ASP A 177 10.79 10.98 -13.11
CA ASP A 177 11.82 10.63 -14.10
C ASP A 177 11.94 9.12 -14.35
N ARG A 178 11.04 8.32 -13.76
CA ARG A 178 11.10 6.84 -13.77
C ARG A 178 9.91 6.19 -14.45
N VAL A 179 8.84 6.94 -14.68
CA VAL A 179 7.58 6.47 -15.27
C VAL A 179 7.22 7.27 -16.51
N ASP A 180 6.36 6.72 -17.35
CA ASP A 180 5.97 7.38 -18.59
C ASP A 180 4.77 8.32 -18.37
N TYR A 181 3.82 7.93 -17.49
CA TYR A 181 2.61 8.72 -17.16
C TYR A 181 2.30 8.65 -15.67
N ILE A 182 1.72 9.73 -15.15
CA ILE A 182 1.11 9.79 -13.82
C ILE A 182 -0.34 10.24 -13.98
N VAL A 183 -1.27 9.39 -13.61
CA VAL A 183 -2.70 9.70 -13.56
C VAL A 183 -3.06 10.19 -12.18
N ASP A 184 -3.49 11.46 -12.08
CA ASP A 184 -3.91 12.07 -10.83
C ASP A 184 -5.42 11.94 -10.64
N GLY A 185 -5.85 11.08 -9.74
CA GLY A 185 -7.24 10.90 -9.33
C GLY A 185 -7.53 11.40 -7.92
N GLY A 186 -6.65 12.26 -7.36
CA GLY A 186 -6.78 12.75 -5.99
C GLY A 186 -6.29 11.77 -4.93
N ALA A 187 -6.64 12.04 -3.67
CA ALA A 187 -6.21 11.24 -2.53
C ALA A 187 -6.97 9.91 -2.43
N CYS A 188 -6.26 8.84 -2.10
CA CYS A 188 -6.87 7.53 -1.82
C CYS A 188 -7.77 7.58 -0.59
N ASN A 189 -8.86 6.79 -0.61
CA ASN A 189 -9.85 6.82 0.48
C ASN A 189 -9.47 5.95 1.68
N ILE A 190 -8.67 4.87 1.47
CA ILE A 190 -8.33 3.88 2.50
C ILE A 190 -6.96 4.13 3.11
N GLY A 191 -5.93 4.37 2.29
CA GLY A 191 -4.60 4.76 2.74
C GLY A 191 -3.64 3.62 3.09
N VAL A 192 -4.11 2.38 3.21
CA VAL A 192 -3.29 1.17 3.34
C VAL A 192 -3.59 0.20 2.22
N GLU A 193 -2.64 -0.66 1.85
CA GLU A 193 -2.79 -1.62 0.75
C GLU A 193 -3.91 -2.63 1.02
N SER A 194 -4.35 -3.31 -0.05
CA SER A 194 -5.39 -4.35 -0.01
C SER A 194 -5.08 -5.48 0.97
N THR A 195 -6.13 -6.06 1.56
CA THR A 195 -6.04 -7.35 2.25
C THR A 195 -5.62 -8.42 1.25
N VAL A 196 -4.58 -9.22 1.56
CA VAL A 196 -4.15 -10.35 0.72
C VAL A 196 -4.50 -11.64 1.42
N ILE A 197 -5.22 -12.49 0.71
CA ILE A 197 -5.68 -13.79 1.23
C ILE A 197 -5.33 -14.93 0.30
N LYS A 198 -5.29 -16.12 0.89
CA LYS A 198 -5.28 -17.41 0.18
C LYS A 198 -6.30 -18.34 0.82
N VAL A 199 -7.07 -19.05 0.01
CA VAL A 199 -8.01 -20.06 0.52
C VAL A 199 -7.34 -21.42 0.50
N GLU A 200 -7.29 -22.10 1.63
CA GLU A 200 -6.79 -23.47 1.77
C GLU A 200 -7.74 -24.30 2.62
N LYS A 201 -8.21 -25.43 2.10
CA LYS A 201 -9.17 -26.32 2.79
C LYS A 201 -10.38 -25.56 3.36
N ASP A 202 -10.96 -24.64 2.55
CA ASP A 202 -12.10 -23.80 2.90
C ASP A 202 -11.86 -22.82 4.07
N VAL A 203 -10.60 -22.58 4.43
CA VAL A 203 -10.19 -21.54 5.40
C VAL A 203 -9.55 -20.38 4.66
N VAL A 204 -9.97 -19.17 4.99
CA VAL A 204 -9.36 -17.93 4.49
C VAL A 204 -8.11 -17.64 5.32
N ASN A 205 -6.94 -17.77 4.71
CA ASN A 205 -5.68 -17.38 5.33
C ASN A 205 -5.36 -15.93 4.96
N ILE A 206 -5.34 -15.02 5.91
CA ILE A 206 -4.90 -13.64 5.71
C ILE A 206 -3.38 -13.61 5.73
N LEU A 207 -2.78 -13.32 4.57
CA LEU A 207 -1.32 -13.20 4.40
C LEU A 207 -0.84 -11.77 4.62
N ARG A 208 -1.67 -10.77 4.28
CA ARG A 208 -1.42 -9.36 4.55
C ARG A 208 -2.73 -8.68 4.97
N PRO A 209 -2.82 -8.09 6.18
CA PRO A 209 -4.02 -7.40 6.61
C PRO A 209 -4.19 -6.09 5.83
N GLY A 210 -5.44 -5.72 5.57
CA GLY A 210 -5.87 -4.50 4.91
C GLY A 210 -7.22 -4.06 5.43
N LYS A 211 -8.00 -3.36 4.57
CA LYS A 211 -9.32 -2.84 4.95
C LYS A 211 -10.36 -3.92 5.18
N VAL A 212 -10.35 -5.01 4.37
CA VAL A 212 -11.22 -6.16 4.61
C VAL A 212 -10.64 -6.95 5.78
N SER A 213 -11.37 -6.97 6.88
CA SER A 213 -10.95 -7.52 8.16
C SER A 213 -11.35 -8.98 8.35
N PRO A 214 -10.80 -9.71 9.33
CA PRO A 214 -11.25 -11.05 9.67
C PRO A 214 -12.76 -11.12 9.93
N GLU A 215 -13.28 -10.14 10.66
CA GLU A 215 -14.70 -10.05 11.00
C GLU A 215 -15.62 -9.93 9.76
N ASP A 216 -15.12 -9.35 8.66
CA ASP A 216 -15.90 -9.24 7.42
C ASP A 216 -16.07 -10.60 6.73
N PHE A 217 -15.05 -11.46 6.74
CA PHE A 217 -15.17 -12.84 6.24
C PHE A 217 -16.08 -13.70 7.14
N GLU A 218 -15.99 -13.51 8.46
CA GLU A 218 -16.85 -14.24 9.42
C GLU A 218 -18.33 -13.88 9.22
N LYS A 219 -18.66 -12.63 8.92
CA LYS A 219 -20.04 -12.17 8.61
C LYS A 219 -20.66 -12.91 7.43
N ILE A 220 -19.85 -13.32 6.47
CA ILE A 220 -20.33 -14.15 5.33
C ILE A 220 -20.15 -15.65 5.58
N GLY A 221 -19.90 -16.06 6.83
CA GLY A 221 -19.84 -17.45 7.24
C GLY A 221 -18.57 -18.20 6.84
N LEU A 222 -17.46 -17.50 6.62
CA LEU A 222 -16.16 -18.12 6.33
C LEU A 222 -15.28 -18.21 7.58
N LYS A 223 -14.51 -19.30 7.66
CA LYS A 223 -13.48 -19.45 8.70
C LYS A 223 -12.23 -18.69 8.29
N VAL A 224 -11.62 -17.99 9.24
CA VAL A 224 -10.43 -17.15 9.01
C VAL A 224 -9.26 -17.62 9.87
N HIS A 225 -8.09 -17.59 9.27
CA HIS A 225 -6.81 -17.73 9.96
C HIS A 225 -5.94 -16.51 9.65
N ILE A 226 -5.29 -15.96 10.65
CA ILE A 226 -4.33 -14.85 10.49
C ILE A 226 -2.93 -15.47 10.54
N ASP A 227 -2.16 -15.31 9.46
CA ASP A 227 -0.79 -15.81 9.39
C ASP A 227 0.08 -15.15 10.47
N SER A 228 0.84 -15.95 11.21
CA SER A 228 1.70 -15.47 12.30
C SER A 228 2.79 -14.48 11.84
N HIS A 229 3.25 -14.59 10.58
CA HIS A 229 4.24 -13.71 9.98
C HIS A 229 3.74 -12.25 9.79
N ILE A 230 2.45 -12.00 10.00
CA ILE A 230 1.89 -10.64 9.97
C ILE A 230 2.52 -9.77 11.07
N PHE A 231 2.84 -10.33 12.22
CA PHE A 231 3.35 -9.61 13.40
C PHE A 231 4.81 -9.92 13.73
N SER A 232 5.49 -10.70 12.91
CA SER A 232 6.90 -11.08 13.09
C SER A 232 7.68 -10.91 11.81
N ASP A 233 8.99 -10.80 11.93
CA ASP A 233 9.89 -10.78 10.78
C ASP A 233 9.93 -12.15 10.09
N VAL A 234 9.99 -12.16 8.75
CA VAL A 234 10.13 -13.38 7.95
C VAL A 234 11.61 -13.73 7.87
N LYS A 235 11.95 -14.98 8.20
CA LYS A 235 13.35 -15.45 8.17
C LYS A 235 13.91 -15.48 6.75
N ASP A 236 15.22 -15.24 6.64
CA ASP A 236 15.92 -15.36 5.36
C ASP A 236 15.75 -16.75 4.76
N GLY A 237 15.41 -16.81 3.47
CA GLY A 237 15.20 -18.05 2.72
C GLY A 237 13.75 -18.52 2.62
N GLU A 238 12.81 -17.99 3.41
CA GLU A 238 11.39 -18.32 3.26
C GLU A 238 10.80 -17.70 2.00
N LYS A 239 10.04 -18.50 1.23
CA LYS A 239 9.27 -18.00 0.08
C LYS A 239 7.96 -17.42 0.57
N VAL A 240 7.72 -16.15 0.25
CA VAL A 240 6.45 -15.47 0.58
C VAL A 240 5.59 -15.33 -0.66
N GLU A 241 4.31 -15.64 -0.54
CA GLU A 241 3.32 -15.53 -1.63
C GLU A 241 2.66 -14.15 -1.68
N SER A 242 2.84 -13.31 -0.65
CA SER A 242 2.26 -11.97 -0.59
C SER A 242 3.33 -10.88 -0.68
N PRO A 243 3.08 -9.81 -1.46
CA PRO A 243 3.95 -8.63 -1.46
C PRO A 243 4.04 -7.98 -0.08
N GLY A 244 5.24 -7.44 0.24
CA GLY A 244 5.43 -6.66 1.46
C GLY A 244 5.69 -7.46 2.73
N MET A 245 5.98 -8.77 2.63
CA MET A 245 6.26 -9.60 3.80
C MET A 245 7.77 -9.76 4.12
N LYS A 246 8.66 -9.68 3.12
CA LYS A 246 10.05 -10.14 3.25
C LYS A 246 11.10 -9.03 3.39
N HIS A 247 10.87 -7.87 2.81
CA HIS A 247 11.87 -6.80 2.73
C HIS A 247 11.51 -5.65 3.66
N ARG A 248 12.48 -4.74 3.92
CA ARG A 248 12.22 -3.46 4.58
C ARG A 248 11.11 -2.73 3.81
N HIS A 249 10.04 -2.36 4.50
CA HIS A 249 8.89 -1.69 3.93
C HIS A 249 8.41 -0.56 4.83
N TYR A 250 7.91 0.51 4.21
CA TYR A 250 7.25 1.65 4.86
C TYR A 250 8.14 2.45 5.81
N ALA A 251 9.43 2.14 5.88
CA ALA A 251 10.32 2.75 6.85
C ALA A 251 10.73 4.16 6.42
N PRO A 252 10.59 5.17 7.30
CA PRO A 252 11.18 6.48 7.11
C PRO A 252 12.71 6.38 7.18
N ASN A 253 13.41 7.46 6.82
CA ASN A 253 14.87 7.55 7.00
C ASN A 253 15.25 7.62 8.48
N ALA A 254 14.38 8.22 9.31
CA ALA A 254 14.54 8.31 10.75
C ALA A 254 14.54 6.92 11.42
N LYS A 255 15.28 6.77 12.52
CA LYS A 255 15.07 5.64 13.42
C LYS A 255 13.73 5.79 14.11
N ALA A 256 12.99 4.69 14.23
CA ALA A 256 11.66 4.72 14.82
C ALA A 256 11.47 3.65 15.90
N VAL A 257 10.60 3.95 16.87
CA VAL A 257 10.12 3.01 17.88
C VAL A 257 8.60 3.06 17.96
N LEU A 258 7.96 1.90 17.99
CA LEU A 258 6.52 1.78 18.12
C LEU A 258 6.15 1.52 19.59
N VAL A 259 5.25 2.33 20.16
CA VAL A 259 4.80 2.20 21.56
C VAL A 259 3.38 1.66 21.58
N CYS A 260 3.21 0.37 21.90
CA CYS A 260 1.95 -0.35 21.94
C CYS A 260 1.49 -0.57 23.39
N ILE A 261 1.25 0.50 24.14
CA ILE A 261 0.78 0.48 25.53
C ILE A 261 -0.69 0.92 25.56
N LYS A 262 -1.58 0.06 26.05
CA LYS A 262 -3.03 0.31 26.04
C LYS A 262 -3.46 1.40 27.03
N ASN A 263 -2.88 1.37 28.24
CA ASN A 263 -3.18 2.39 29.25
C ASN A 263 -2.59 3.75 28.82
N LYS A 264 -3.45 4.77 28.68
CA LYS A 264 -3.08 6.11 28.20
C LYS A 264 -1.98 6.74 29.07
N GLU A 265 -2.14 6.72 30.38
CA GLU A 265 -1.19 7.36 31.31
C GLU A 265 0.19 6.70 31.24
N LYS A 266 0.24 5.36 31.22
CA LYS A 266 1.48 4.60 31.05
C LYS A 266 2.13 4.87 29.70
N ARG A 267 1.34 4.95 28.60
CA ARG A 267 1.81 5.26 27.25
C ARG A 267 2.48 6.63 27.22
N ILE A 268 1.80 7.67 27.71
CA ILE A 268 2.33 9.03 27.75
C ILE A 268 3.61 9.10 28.61
N SER A 269 3.60 8.46 29.78
CA SER A 269 4.80 8.39 30.65
C SER A 269 5.98 7.72 29.93
N LYS A 270 5.74 6.61 29.23
CA LYS A 270 6.77 5.88 28.50
C LYS A 270 7.32 6.68 27.32
N ILE A 271 6.47 7.38 26.59
CA ILE A 271 6.90 8.26 25.49
C ILE A 271 7.79 9.40 26.03
N LYS A 272 7.41 10.03 27.15
CA LYS A 272 8.23 11.06 27.81
C LYS A 272 9.59 10.52 28.27
N GLU A 273 9.64 9.32 28.83
CA GLU A 273 10.87 8.63 29.20
C GLU A 273 11.80 8.44 27.99
N ILE A 274 11.25 7.95 26.86
CA ILE A 274 12.02 7.76 25.62
C ILE A 274 12.57 9.09 25.11
N ILE A 275 11.76 10.16 25.13
CA ILE A 275 12.19 11.50 24.73
C ILE A 275 13.39 11.94 25.57
N ASP A 276 13.29 11.80 26.90
CA ASP A 276 14.36 12.19 27.83
C ASP A 276 15.65 11.39 27.61
N GLU A 277 15.56 10.10 27.31
CA GLU A 277 16.71 9.28 26.95
C GLU A 277 17.35 9.67 25.62
N LYS A 278 16.55 10.10 24.63
CA LYS A 278 17.00 10.33 23.25
C LYS A 278 17.41 11.78 22.96
N LYS A 279 16.91 12.77 23.72
CA LYS A 279 17.17 14.21 23.48
C LYS A 279 18.64 14.61 23.42
N ASN A 280 19.55 13.86 24.07
CA ASN A 280 21.00 14.12 24.03
C ASN A 280 21.67 13.47 22.80
N SER A 281 21.01 12.57 22.10
CA SER A 281 21.57 11.82 20.96
C SER A 281 20.96 12.21 19.62
N TYR A 282 19.80 12.86 19.64
CA TYR A 282 19.04 13.27 18.45
C TYR A 282 18.57 14.72 18.60
N ASN A 283 18.71 15.50 17.53
CA ASN A 283 18.34 16.92 17.53
C ASN A 283 16.88 17.15 17.14
N ASN A 284 16.32 16.26 16.31
CA ASN A 284 15.03 16.44 15.68
C ASN A 284 14.13 15.23 15.93
N ILE A 285 13.53 15.19 17.13
CA ILE A 285 12.66 14.10 17.59
C ILE A 285 11.21 14.44 17.24
N TYR A 286 10.50 13.49 16.64
CA TYR A 286 9.09 13.58 16.31
C TYR A 286 8.27 12.49 17.01
N ILE A 287 7.01 12.82 17.28
CA ILE A 287 5.98 11.86 17.69
C ILE A 287 4.96 11.76 16.55
N ILE A 288 4.57 10.55 16.18
CA ILE A 288 3.36 10.29 15.41
C ILE A 288 2.36 9.66 16.37
N GLY A 289 1.21 10.31 16.58
CA GLY A 289 0.24 9.84 17.55
C GLY A 289 -1.18 10.33 17.28
N SER A 290 -2.07 10.08 18.24
CA SER A 290 -3.48 10.45 18.15
C SER A 290 -3.71 11.92 18.50
N ASN A 291 -4.84 12.49 17.99
CA ASN A 291 -5.29 13.82 18.40
C ASN A 291 -5.45 13.95 19.92
N GLU A 292 -5.87 12.86 20.56
CA GLU A 292 -6.17 12.81 21.99
C GLU A 292 -4.95 12.90 22.89
N ASP A 293 -3.77 12.64 22.34
CA ASP A 293 -2.52 12.62 23.13
C ASP A 293 -1.61 13.82 22.81
N GLU A 294 -1.90 14.62 21.76
CA GLU A 294 -1.08 15.76 21.31
C GLU A 294 -0.82 16.79 22.42
N GLU A 295 -1.81 17.12 23.22
CA GLU A 295 -1.72 18.11 24.32
C GLU A 295 -0.66 17.78 25.40
N TYR A 296 -0.26 16.51 25.50
CA TYR A 296 0.74 16.06 26.50
C TYR A 296 2.20 16.28 26.06
N PHE A 297 2.44 16.72 24.80
CA PHE A 297 3.75 16.78 24.15
C PHE A 297 4.08 18.16 23.56
N GLU A 298 3.66 19.26 24.20
CA GLU A 298 3.80 20.65 23.69
C GLU A 298 5.22 21.08 23.27
N ASN A 299 6.27 20.44 23.82
CA ASN A 299 7.67 20.81 23.56
C ASN A 299 8.39 19.85 22.60
N VAL A 300 7.63 19.01 21.87
CA VAL A 300 8.18 18.05 20.91
C VAL A 300 7.38 18.15 19.61
N HIS A 301 8.05 17.97 18.48
CA HIS A 301 7.34 17.94 17.20
C HIS A 301 6.33 16.80 17.16
N TYR A 302 5.07 17.13 16.92
CA TYR A 302 3.97 16.18 16.89
C TYR A 302 3.32 16.14 15.51
N ILE A 303 3.06 14.96 14.99
CA ILE A 303 2.30 14.71 13.77
C ILE A 303 1.11 13.85 14.15
N SER A 304 -0.09 14.41 14.06
CA SER A 304 -1.28 13.63 14.33
C SER A 304 -1.65 12.77 13.12
N TYR A 305 -1.94 11.48 13.36
CA TYR A 305 -2.58 10.61 12.37
C TYR A 305 -4.12 10.66 12.40
N GLY A 306 -4.71 11.38 13.36
CA GLY A 306 -6.15 11.46 13.58
C GLY A 306 -6.57 10.90 14.94
N SER A 307 -7.87 10.70 15.14
CA SER A 307 -8.43 10.16 16.38
C SER A 307 -8.35 8.64 16.45
N ASN A 308 -7.96 8.09 17.61
CA ASN A 308 -8.02 6.64 17.89
C ASN A 308 -9.45 6.06 17.86
N SER A 309 -10.49 6.92 17.91
CA SER A 309 -11.88 6.51 17.74
C SER A 309 -12.27 6.28 16.27
N ASP A 310 -11.48 6.79 15.30
CA ASP A 310 -11.69 6.62 13.86
C ASP A 310 -10.46 6.01 13.16
N LEU A 311 -10.33 4.70 13.29
CA LEU A 311 -9.23 3.96 12.64
C LEU A 311 -9.25 4.02 11.10
N ASN A 312 -10.37 4.39 10.47
CA ASN A 312 -10.41 4.61 9.02
C ASN A 312 -9.66 5.90 8.66
N LEU A 313 -9.83 6.95 9.43
CA LEU A 313 -9.08 8.19 9.26
C LEU A 313 -7.59 7.99 9.54
N VAL A 314 -7.25 7.25 10.61
CA VAL A 314 -5.86 6.87 10.92
C VAL A 314 -5.24 6.09 9.75
N SER A 315 -5.94 5.08 9.22
CA SER A 315 -5.51 4.31 8.06
C SER A 315 -5.19 5.20 6.85
N LYS A 316 -6.05 6.18 6.57
CA LYS A 316 -5.88 7.13 5.47
C LYS A 316 -4.64 8.02 5.63
N ASN A 317 -4.28 8.36 6.87
CA ASN A 317 -3.23 9.33 7.16
C ASN A 317 -1.86 8.69 7.44
N ILE A 318 -1.78 7.41 7.79
CA ILE A 318 -0.56 6.82 8.35
C ILE A 318 0.65 6.92 7.43
N PHE A 319 0.52 6.67 6.13
CA PHE A 319 1.64 6.79 5.19
C PHE A 319 2.04 8.26 4.96
N LYS A 320 1.08 9.17 4.93
CA LYS A 320 1.35 10.61 4.88
C LYS A 320 2.15 11.05 6.10
N SER A 321 1.75 10.63 7.30
CA SER A 321 2.46 10.96 8.55
C SER A 321 3.90 10.42 8.53
N LEU A 322 4.12 9.19 8.05
CA LEU A 322 5.46 8.63 7.90
C LEU A 322 6.32 9.40 6.87
N ARG A 323 5.74 9.86 5.75
CA ARG A 323 6.43 10.68 4.76
C ARG A 323 6.81 12.06 5.29
N MET A 324 5.95 12.65 6.14
CA MET A 324 6.25 13.93 6.79
C MET A 324 7.52 13.88 7.65
N LEU A 325 7.91 12.73 8.20
CA LEU A 325 9.17 12.58 8.93
C LEU A 325 10.38 12.88 8.04
N ASP A 326 10.40 12.31 6.83
CA ASP A 326 11.50 12.52 5.87
C ASP A 326 11.53 13.98 5.38
N ASN A 327 10.36 14.57 5.10
CA ASN A 327 10.23 15.96 4.66
C ASN A 327 10.69 16.97 5.72
N ASN A 328 10.56 16.61 7.00
CA ASN A 328 10.95 17.45 8.14
C ASN A 328 12.33 17.10 8.70
N ASN A 329 13.13 16.29 8.02
CA ASN A 329 14.46 15.85 8.45
C ASN A 329 14.45 15.28 9.89
N CYS A 330 13.48 14.44 10.21
CA CYS A 330 13.39 13.76 11.49
C CYS A 330 14.60 12.83 11.70
N ASP A 331 15.21 12.86 12.89
CA ASP A 331 16.32 11.96 13.27
C ASP A 331 15.82 10.72 14.00
N PHE A 332 14.82 10.91 14.87
CA PHE A 332 14.23 9.85 15.68
C PHE A 332 12.71 10.05 15.82
N CYS A 333 11.95 8.99 15.62
CA CYS A 333 10.49 9.02 15.71
C CYS A 333 9.96 8.05 16.76
N ILE A 334 9.00 8.52 17.55
CA ILE A 334 8.22 7.69 18.45
C ILE A 334 6.81 7.60 17.86
N ILE A 335 6.30 6.39 17.64
CA ILE A 335 4.99 6.19 17.01
C ILE A 335 4.05 5.51 18.01
N GLU A 336 2.87 6.06 18.21
CA GLU A 336 1.83 5.42 19.01
C GLU A 336 1.17 4.30 18.22
N GLY A 337 1.07 3.12 18.84
CA GLY A 337 0.31 1.99 18.31
C GLY A 337 -1.19 2.22 18.42
N VAL A 338 -1.96 1.48 17.62
CA VAL A 338 -3.43 1.54 17.60
C VAL A 338 -4.05 0.23 18.09
N GLU A 339 -5.36 0.23 18.34
CA GLU A 339 -6.10 -1.00 18.70
C GLU A 339 -6.09 -1.99 17.52
N LYS A 340 -5.76 -3.27 17.80
CA LYS A 340 -5.72 -4.38 16.81
C LYS A 340 -7.10 -4.94 16.53
N LYS A 341 -7.99 -4.11 15.95
CA LYS A 341 -9.35 -4.50 15.59
C LYS A 341 -9.71 -3.92 14.21
N GLY A 342 -10.38 -4.70 13.38
CA GLY A 342 -10.74 -4.27 12.05
C GLY A 342 -9.52 -3.81 11.25
N VAL A 343 -9.57 -2.61 10.65
CA VAL A 343 -8.44 -2.01 9.92
C VAL A 343 -7.23 -1.70 10.80
N GLY A 344 -7.39 -1.62 12.12
CA GLY A 344 -6.29 -1.43 13.08
C GLY A 344 -5.23 -2.53 13.01
N ILE A 345 -5.60 -3.76 12.63
CA ILE A 345 -4.66 -4.86 12.37
C ILE A 345 -3.71 -4.49 11.23
N ALA A 346 -4.23 -3.87 10.17
CA ALA A 346 -3.43 -3.43 9.03
C ALA A 346 -2.51 -2.26 9.40
N ILE A 347 -3.03 -1.28 10.13
CA ILE A 347 -2.24 -0.13 10.59
C ILE A 347 -1.07 -0.61 11.45
N GLU A 348 -1.33 -1.43 12.46
CA GLU A 348 -0.29 -1.99 13.34
C GLU A 348 0.78 -2.78 12.55
N ASN A 349 0.36 -3.59 11.58
CA ASN A 349 1.30 -4.31 10.71
C ASN A 349 2.22 -3.34 9.94
N ARG A 350 1.70 -2.21 9.42
CA ARG A 350 2.50 -1.20 8.71
C ARG A 350 3.46 -0.48 9.66
N LEU A 351 3.01 -0.14 10.86
CA LEU A 351 3.82 0.52 11.89
C LEU A 351 4.93 -0.38 12.41
N LEU A 352 4.66 -1.67 12.68
CA LEU A 352 5.69 -2.63 13.06
C LEU A 352 6.83 -2.70 12.03
N ARG A 353 6.47 -2.72 10.73
CA ARG A 353 7.46 -2.74 9.65
C ARG A 353 8.18 -1.41 9.48
N ALA A 354 7.47 -0.28 9.62
CA ALA A 354 8.07 1.05 9.58
C ALA A 354 9.11 1.26 10.69
N CYS A 355 8.87 0.66 11.87
CA CYS A 355 9.79 0.66 13.00
C CYS A 355 10.79 -0.51 13.01
N GLU A 356 10.87 -1.30 11.92
CA GLU A 356 11.77 -2.46 11.83
C GLU A 356 11.62 -3.42 13.05
N TYR A 357 10.37 -3.62 13.51
CA TYR A 357 10.00 -4.40 14.70
C TYR A 357 10.59 -3.89 16.03
N ASN A 358 11.13 -2.66 16.08
CA ASN A 358 11.49 -2.00 17.33
C ASN A 358 10.20 -1.54 18.05
N VAL A 359 9.74 -2.35 19.00
CA VAL A 359 8.41 -2.16 19.65
C VAL A 359 8.50 -2.29 21.16
N ILE A 360 7.82 -1.39 21.86
CA ILE A 360 7.60 -1.41 23.30
C ILE A 360 6.13 -1.77 23.55
N LYS A 361 5.89 -2.82 24.33
CA LYS A 361 4.54 -3.32 24.67
C LYS A 361 4.31 -3.27 26.17
N ASP A 362 3.05 -3.38 26.59
CA ASP A 362 2.72 -3.72 27.97
C ASP A 362 3.44 -5.02 28.36
N GLU A 363 4.04 -5.04 29.58
CA GLU A 363 4.60 -6.24 30.21
C GLU A 363 3.49 -7.23 30.59
#